data_ebdd860adf946567926d9597c83b7f6c
#
_entry.id   ebdd860adf946567926d9597c83b7f6c
#
_cell.length_a   1.000
_cell.length_b   1.000
_cell.length_c   1.000
_cell.angle_alpha   90.00
_cell.angle_beta   90.00
_cell.angle_gamma   90.00
#
_symmetry.space_group_name_H-M   'P 1'
#
loop_
_entity.id
_entity.type
_entity.pdbx_description
1 polymer ?
#
loop_
_entity_poly.entity_id
_entity_poly.type
_entity_poly.pdbx_seq_one_letter_code
_entity_poly.pdbx_strand_id
1 'polypeptide(L)'
;MKFNAYGYSSFKCDITSYCHPAGEVNTIAVKVTNEGKNSRWYAGSGIYRHVWLIKTDPVHLDEWGVAVRTVKVTDDEAILAIEVDVLNEKTESAEANMVITIISPDGEEVGVEEQSVNVDAAGKQTIAFSLPVKQAKLWSVDTPHLYKAKILLSSGHEVLDQISIPFGIRTISFSAKEGFKLNDLSLKLKGGCVHHDNGLLGAASLDRAEMRKIELLKANGYNAVRC
;
A
#
# COMPACT_ATOMS: atom_id res chain seq x y z
N MET A 1 9.51 22.93 -8.78
CA MET A 1 9.04 22.09 -9.90
C MET A 1 9.60 20.69 -9.72
N LYS A 2 8.78 19.65 -9.76
CA LYS A 2 9.23 18.25 -9.73
C LYS A 2 9.07 17.63 -11.12
N PHE A 3 10.06 16.87 -11.56
CA PHE A 3 10.06 16.13 -12.82
C PHE A 3 9.94 14.62 -12.52
N ASN A 4 9.02 13.95 -13.20
CA ASN A 4 8.87 12.49 -13.16
C ASN A 4 9.04 11.94 -14.58
N ALA A 5 10.10 11.18 -14.81
CA ALA A 5 10.46 10.68 -16.13
C ALA A 5 9.60 9.51 -16.61
N TYR A 6 8.95 8.78 -15.69
CA TYR A 6 8.20 7.58 -16.00
C TYR A 6 6.72 7.73 -15.62
N GLY A 7 5.88 7.87 -16.62
CA GLY A 7 4.46 8.21 -16.45
C GLY A 7 3.58 7.13 -15.82
N TYR A 8 4.07 5.90 -15.67
CA TYR A 8 3.31 4.78 -15.08
C TYR A 8 3.62 4.53 -13.61
N SER A 9 4.62 5.19 -13.05
CA SER A 9 4.93 5.11 -11.62
C SER A 9 4.21 6.19 -10.83
N SER A 10 3.77 5.85 -9.62
CA SER A 10 3.30 6.83 -8.65
C SER A 10 4.46 7.75 -8.22
N PHE A 11 4.13 9.00 -7.92
CA PHE A 11 5.09 9.95 -7.37
C PHE A 11 4.39 10.87 -6.38
N LYS A 12 5.13 11.34 -5.40
CA LYS A 12 4.67 12.35 -4.44
C LYS A 12 5.46 13.64 -4.60
N CYS A 13 4.85 14.76 -4.29
CA CYS A 13 5.47 16.08 -4.30
C CYS A 13 5.04 16.82 -3.04
N ASP A 14 6.01 17.18 -2.21
CA ASP A 14 5.75 18.09 -1.10
C ASP A 14 5.46 19.49 -1.66
N ILE A 15 4.32 20.03 -1.28
CA ILE A 15 3.83 21.37 -1.67
C ILE A 15 3.67 22.29 -0.48
N THR A 16 4.05 21.87 0.72
CA THR A 16 3.82 22.58 1.98
C THR A 16 4.26 24.04 1.92
N SER A 17 5.47 24.30 1.43
CA SER A 17 6.03 25.66 1.31
C SER A 17 5.41 26.53 0.21
N TYR A 18 4.57 25.95 -0.63
CA TYR A 18 3.91 26.63 -1.76
C TYR A 18 2.42 26.85 -1.53
N CYS A 19 1.87 26.26 -0.47
CA CYS A 19 0.45 26.38 -0.16
C CYS A 19 0.12 27.78 0.40
N HIS A 20 -0.96 28.34 -0.09
CA HIS A 20 -1.57 29.54 0.49
C HIS A 20 -2.37 29.19 1.76
N PRO A 21 -2.58 30.15 2.67
CA PRO A 21 -3.38 29.97 3.87
C PRO A 21 -4.81 29.45 3.58
N ALA A 22 -5.45 28.91 4.61
CA ALA A 22 -6.82 28.45 4.51
C ALA A 22 -7.77 29.57 4.03
N GLY A 23 -8.58 29.25 3.03
CA GLY A 23 -9.52 30.19 2.38
C GLY A 23 -9.01 30.79 1.07
N GLU A 24 -7.73 30.61 0.75
CA GLU A 24 -7.17 31.02 -0.53
C GLU A 24 -7.12 29.87 -1.54
N VAL A 25 -7.15 30.19 -2.83
CA VAL A 25 -7.11 29.21 -3.90
C VAL A 25 -5.67 28.79 -4.19
N ASN A 26 -5.41 27.49 -4.15
CA ASN A 26 -4.16 26.87 -4.59
C ASN A 26 -4.34 26.25 -5.97
N THR A 27 -3.42 26.52 -6.89
CA THR A 27 -3.47 25.98 -8.25
C THR A 27 -2.31 25.04 -8.49
N ILE A 28 -2.61 23.80 -8.88
CA ILE A 28 -1.61 22.81 -9.29
C ILE A 28 -1.65 22.69 -10.80
N ALA A 29 -0.52 22.91 -11.47
CA ALA A 29 -0.37 22.74 -12.91
C ALA A 29 0.50 21.51 -13.20
N VAL A 30 -0.02 20.60 -14.02
CA VAL A 30 0.70 19.40 -14.47
C VAL A 30 0.97 19.50 -15.95
N LYS A 31 2.24 19.52 -16.33
CA LYS A 31 2.66 19.44 -17.74
C LYS A 31 3.03 17.99 -18.06
N VAL A 32 2.34 17.42 -19.04
CA VAL A 32 2.66 16.10 -19.58
C VAL A 32 3.30 16.28 -20.96
N THR A 33 4.48 15.67 -21.14
CA THR A 33 5.19 15.65 -22.41
C THR A 33 5.20 14.24 -22.96
N ASN A 34 4.57 14.04 -24.10
CA ASN A 34 4.49 12.75 -24.79
C ASN A 34 4.77 13.00 -26.27
N GLU A 35 6.04 13.05 -26.63
CA GLU A 35 6.52 13.37 -27.96
C GLU A 35 7.15 12.13 -28.62
N GLY A 36 6.92 11.98 -29.93
CA GLY A 36 7.51 10.94 -30.75
C GLY A 36 6.83 9.56 -30.62
N LYS A 37 7.51 8.54 -31.13
CA LYS A 37 7.06 7.14 -31.06
C LYS A 37 7.59 6.48 -29.79
N ASN A 38 6.83 6.57 -28.72
CA ASN A 38 7.30 6.16 -27.39
C ASN A 38 7.01 4.70 -27.03
N SER A 39 5.98 4.10 -27.64
CA SER A 39 5.53 2.75 -27.29
C SER A 39 4.79 2.12 -28.47
N ARG A 40 4.78 0.80 -28.53
CA ARG A 40 3.89 0.02 -29.41
C ARG A 40 2.47 -0.16 -28.84
N TRP A 41 2.19 0.41 -27.69
CA TRP A 41 0.87 0.45 -27.05
C TRP A 41 0.25 1.83 -27.19
N TYR A 42 -0.95 2.00 -26.67
CA TYR A 42 -1.62 3.30 -26.66
C TYR A 42 -0.74 4.35 -26.00
N ALA A 43 -0.49 5.43 -26.69
CA ALA A 43 0.15 6.60 -26.18
C ALA A 43 -0.93 7.63 -25.86
N GLY A 44 -1.15 7.90 -24.59
CA GLY A 44 -2.05 8.91 -24.08
C GLY A 44 -1.31 9.91 -23.21
N SER A 45 -1.81 11.13 -23.15
CA SER A 45 -1.28 12.18 -22.29
C SER A 45 -2.35 12.60 -21.29
N GLY A 46 -1.96 12.80 -20.06
CA GLY A 46 -2.85 13.28 -19.01
C GLY A 46 -2.74 12.50 -17.71
N ILE A 47 -3.63 12.84 -16.78
CA ILE A 47 -3.76 12.15 -15.49
C ILE A 47 -4.83 11.07 -15.70
N TYR A 48 -4.50 9.83 -15.40
CA TYR A 48 -5.39 8.69 -15.64
C TYR A 48 -5.71 7.86 -14.39
N ARG A 49 -5.03 8.14 -13.28
CA ARG A 49 -5.23 7.53 -11.95
C ARG A 49 -5.55 8.60 -10.92
N HIS A 50 -5.81 8.17 -9.69
CA HIS A 50 -6.10 9.06 -8.58
C HIS A 50 -5.01 10.11 -8.33
N VAL A 51 -5.46 11.28 -7.92
CA VAL A 51 -4.62 12.34 -7.36
C VAL A 51 -5.09 12.57 -5.93
N TRP A 52 -4.18 12.43 -4.98
CA TRP A 52 -4.44 12.57 -3.56
C TRP A 52 -3.79 13.82 -3.03
N LEU A 53 -4.50 14.56 -2.20
CA LEU A 53 -3.94 15.57 -1.31
C LEU A 53 -3.84 14.96 0.08
N ILE A 54 -2.62 14.81 0.57
CA ILE A 54 -2.33 14.25 1.89
C ILE A 54 -1.91 15.40 2.79
N LYS A 55 -2.54 15.51 3.97
CA LYS A 55 -2.20 16.46 5.00
C LYS A 55 -1.90 15.68 6.27
N THR A 56 -0.71 15.89 6.81
CA THR A 56 -0.21 15.22 8.01
C THR A 56 0.25 16.23 9.05
N ASP A 57 0.48 15.77 10.28
CA ASP A 57 1.33 16.48 11.24
C ASP A 57 2.80 16.43 10.76
N PRO A 58 3.66 17.37 11.18
CA PRO A 58 5.10 17.29 10.91
C PRO A 58 5.77 15.99 11.40
N VAL A 59 5.18 15.31 12.39
CA VAL A 59 5.58 13.96 12.80
C VAL A 59 4.51 12.99 12.35
N HIS A 60 4.80 12.17 11.35
CA HIS A 60 3.80 11.33 10.70
C HIS A 60 4.37 10.01 10.17
N LEU A 61 3.50 9.12 9.76
CA LEU A 61 3.84 7.87 9.07
C LEU A 61 4.22 8.18 7.61
N ASP A 62 5.32 7.61 7.11
CA ASP A 62 5.63 7.74 5.67
C ASP A 62 4.55 7.05 4.84
N GLU A 63 4.01 7.71 3.83
CA GLU A 63 2.88 7.26 3.00
C GLU A 63 3.07 5.84 2.44
N TRP A 64 4.29 5.49 2.06
CA TRP A 64 4.66 4.14 1.57
C TRP A 64 5.57 3.39 2.54
N GLY A 65 5.62 3.83 3.77
CA GLY A 65 6.54 3.36 4.79
C GLY A 65 6.05 2.15 5.59
N VAL A 66 4.91 1.54 5.25
CA VAL A 66 4.40 0.38 5.98
C VAL A 66 4.56 -0.89 5.17
N ALA A 67 5.28 -1.87 5.69
CA ALA A 67 5.42 -3.19 5.12
C ALA A 67 4.93 -4.27 6.10
N VAL A 68 3.99 -5.11 5.67
CA VAL A 68 3.50 -6.26 6.44
C VAL A 68 3.88 -7.54 5.71
N ARG A 69 4.62 -8.42 6.37
CA ARG A 69 5.09 -9.69 5.80
C ARG A 69 4.74 -10.87 6.71
N THR A 70 4.33 -11.97 6.12
CA THR A 70 4.22 -13.26 6.81
C THR A 70 5.60 -13.90 6.86
N VAL A 71 6.15 -14.08 8.06
CA VAL A 71 7.47 -14.68 8.28
C VAL A 71 7.37 -16.20 8.35
N LYS A 72 6.36 -16.69 9.06
CA LYS A 72 6.15 -18.11 9.29
C LYS A 72 4.66 -18.40 9.47
N VAL A 73 4.25 -19.58 9.03
CA VAL A 73 2.91 -20.14 9.29
C VAL A 73 3.10 -21.52 9.87
N THR A 74 2.35 -21.82 10.90
CA THR A 74 2.20 -23.15 11.51
C THR A 74 0.72 -23.47 11.65
N ASP A 75 0.38 -24.68 12.11
CA ASP A 75 -1.02 -25.07 12.35
C ASP A 75 -1.68 -24.22 13.44
N ASP A 76 -0.91 -23.67 14.38
CA ASP A 76 -1.41 -22.90 15.52
C ASP A 76 -1.42 -21.39 15.29
N GLU A 77 -0.43 -20.86 14.56
CA GLU A 77 -0.24 -19.42 14.41
C GLU A 77 0.52 -19.03 13.14
N ALA A 78 0.36 -17.78 12.76
CA ALA A 78 1.21 -17.09 11.80
C ALA A 78 2.01 -15.98 12.50
N ILE A 79 3.27 -15.82 12.16
CA ILE A 79 4.13 -14.73 12.63
C ILE A 79 4.22 -13.66 11.56
N LEU A 80 3.85 -12.44 11.92
CA LEU A 80 3.95 -11.26 11.07
C LEU A 80 5.18 -10.44 11.43
N ALA A 81 5.93 -9.99 10.44
CA ALA A 81 6.88 -8.89 10.58
C ALA A 81 6.25 -7.64 9.97
N ILE A 82 6.24 -6.56 10.76
CA ILE A 82 5.69 -5.28 10.34
C ILE A 82 6.77 -4.23 10.53
N GLU A 83 7.07 -3.51 9.46
CA GLU A 83 8.00 -2.39 9.47
C GLU A 83 7.20 -1.11 9.19
N VAL A 84 7.45 -0.08 9.97
CA VAL A 84 6.75 1.21 9.86
C VAL A 84 7.77 2.33 9.89
N ASP A 85 7.77 3.13 8.86
CA ASP A 85 8.60 4.32 8.76
C ASP A 85 7.87 5.54 9.33
N VAL A 86 8.52 6.23 10.27
CA VAL A 86 8.06 7.50 10.84
C VAL A 86 8.98 8.61 10.39
N LEU A 87 8.41 9.72 9.95
CA LEU A 87 9.11 10.94 9.57
C LEU A 87 8.91 12.02 10.64
N ASN A 88 9.97 12.76 10.91
CA ASN A 88 9.92 13.99 11.70
C ASN A 88 10.46 15.16 10.87
N GLU A 89 9.60 16.05 10.49
CA GLU A 89 9.95 17.27 9.72
C GLU A 89 10.22 18.47 10.62
N LYS A 90 10.16 18.30 11.96
CA LYS A 90 10.52 19.35 12.94
C LYS A 90 12.03 19.51 13.02
N THR A 91 12.45 20.67 13.51
CA THR A 91 13.86 20.99 13.78
C THR A 91 14.39 20.42 15.09
N GLU A 92 13.52 19.75 15.85
CA GLU A 92 13.81 19.11 17.15
C GLU A 92 13.41 17.64 17.07
N SER A 93 14.03 16.80 17.89
CA SER A 93 13.62 15.40 18.05
C SER A 93 12.19 15.33 18.60
N ALA A 94 11.46 14.31 18.20
CA ALA A 94 10.08 14.09 18.62
C ALA A 94 9.90 12.72 19.25
N GLU A 95 9.25 12.70 20.42
CA GLU A 95 8.80 11.46 21.05
C GLU A 95 7.34 11.21 20.68
N ALA A 96 7.05 9.98 20.31
CA ALA A 96 5.70 9.52 19.99
C ALA A 96 5.49 8.11 20.52
N ASN A 97 4.24 7.69 20.55
CA ASN A 97 3.84 6.34 20.86
C ASN A 97 3.16 5.72 19.64
N MET A 98 3.56 4.53 19.26
CA MET A 98 2.98 3.79 18.14
C MET A 98 2.24 2.56 18.64
N VAL A 99 0.98 2.42 18.24
CA VAL A 99 0.16 1.24 18.49
C VAL A 99 -0.19 0.59 17.16
N ILE A 100 0.12 -0.71 17.05
CA ILE A 100 -0.32 -1.53 15.92
C ILE A 100 -1.39 -2.49 16.39
N THR A 101 -2.53 -2.49 15.71
CA THR A 101 -3.63 -3.41 15.96
C THR A 101 -3.93 -4.22 14.71
N ILE A 102 -3.92 -5.54 14.83
CA ILE A 102 -4.30 -6.46 13.75
C ILE A 102 -5.78 -6.82 13.88
N ILE A 103 -6.54 -6.51 12.85
CA ILE A 103 -7.96 -6.84 12.75
C ILE A 103 -8.12 -8.01 11.79
N SER A 104 -8.84 -9.03 12.24
CA SER A 104 -9.13 -10.23 11.45
C SER A 104 -10.13 -9.94 10.31
N PRO A 105 -10.31 -10.86 9.35
CA PRO A 105 -11.36 -10.76 8.34
C PRO A 105 -12.79 -10.66 8.92
N ASP A 106 -13.01 -11.15 10.14
CA ASP A 106 -14.29 -11.10 10.83
C ASP A 106 -14.49 -9.81 11.64
N GLY A 107 -13.48 -8.93 11.69
CA GLY A 107 -13.53 -7.64 12.38
C GLY A 107 -13.06 -7.68 13.84
N GLU A 108 -12.48 -8.78 14.30
CA GLU A 108 -11.97 -8.95 15.66
C GLU A 108 -10.51 -8.49 15.78
N GLU A 109 -10.14 -7.96 16.94
CA GLU A 109 -8.74 -7.69 17.27
C GLU A 109 -8.03 -9.00 17.63
N VAL A 110 -6.99 -9.33 16.88
CA VAL A 110 -6.26 -10.60 17.03
C VAL A 110 -4.77 -10.41 17.37
N GLY A 111 -4.33 -9.18 17.48
CA GLY A 111 -2.98 -8.82 17.90
C GLY A 111 -2.85 -7.34 18.12
N VAL A 112 -2.15 -6.95 19.18
CA VAL A 112 -1.84 -5.56 19.51
C VAL A 112 -0.40 -5.48 20.01
N GLU A 113 0.33 -4.50 19.52
CA GLU A 113 1.66 -4.16 20.01
C GLU A 113 1.79 -2.65 20.12
N GLU A 114 2.55 -2.21 21.13
CA GLU A 114 2.78 -0.80 21.43
C GLU A 114 4.27 -0.56 21.67
N GLN A 115 4.77 0.53 21.10
CA GLN A 115 6.18 0.91 21.25
C GLN A 115 6.34 2.43 21.27
N SER A 116 7.18 2.93 22.19
CA SER A 116 7.64 4.31 22.15
C SER A 116 8.66 4.52 21.03
N VAL A 117 8.52 5.63 20.34
CA VAL A 117 9.32 5.99 19.16
C VAL A 117 9.96 7.34 19.42
N ASN A 118 11.25 7.45 19.18
CA ASN A 118 11.97 8.72 19.19
C ASN A 118 12.57 8.95 17.80
N VAL A 119 12.17 10.02 17.14
CA VAL A 119 12.64 10.36 15.79
C VAL A 119 13.44 11.64 15.85
N ASP A 120 14.69 11.56 15.41
CA ASP A 120 15.59 12.72 15.37
C ASP A 120 15.02 13.87 14.54
N ALA A 121 15.51 15.08 14.80
CA ALA A 121 15.17 16.28 14.04
C ALA A 121 15.40 16.07 12.53
N ALA A 122 14.43 16.44 11.71
CA ALA A 122 14.45 16.28 10.25
C ALA A 122 14.84 14.84 9.83
N GLY A 123 14.41 13.86 10.63
CA GLY A 123 14.85 12.47 10.54
C GLY A 123 13.76 11.50 10.12
N LYS A 124 14.20 10.27 9.88
CA LYS A 124 13.34 9.12 9.59
C LYS A 124 13.76 7.96 10.48
N GLN A 125 12.80 7.30 11.09
CA GLN A 125 13.00 6.11 11.92
C GLN A 125 12.13 4.95 11.42
N THR A 126 12.73 3.80 11.21
CA THR A 126 11.98 2.56 10.93
C THR A 126 11.77 1.78 12.21
N ILE A 127 10.54 1.45 12.52
CA ILE A 127 10.14 0.67 13.69
C ILE A 127 9.71 -0.71 13.22
N ALA A 128 10.24 -1.75 13.86
CA ALA A 128 9.96 -3.13 13.51
C ALA A 128 9.17 -3.82 14.63
N PHE A 129 8.13 -4.55 14.24
CA PHE A 129 7.30 -5.35 15.14
C PHE A 129 7.25 -6.80 14.68
N SER A 130 7.05 -7.70 15.62
CA SER A 130 6.83 -9.13 15.35
C SER A 130 5.60 -9.59 16.12
N LEU A 131 4.50 -9.84 15.41
CA LEU A 131 3.22 -10.21 16.01
C LEU A 131 2.78 -11.62 15.63
N PRO A 132 2.43 -12.48 16.61
CA PRO A 132 1.73 -13.73 16.35
C PRO A 132 0.23 -13.50 16.11
N VAL A 133 -0.32 -14.18 15.13
CA VAL A 133 -1.77 -14.26 14.87
C VAL A 133 -2.18 -15.72 15.02
N LYS A 134 -2.89 -16.02 16.09
CA LYS A 134 -3.35 -17.39 16.38
C LYS A 134 -4.48 -17.81 15.42
N GLN A 135 -4.49 -19.08 15.03
CA GLN A 135 -5.50 -19.67 14.15
C GLN A 135 -5.76 -18.81 12.89
N ALA A 136 -4.67 -18.35 12.26
CA ALA A 136 -4.74 -17.42 11.14
C ALA A 136 -5.49 -17.99 9.93
N LYS A 137 -6.48 -17.25 9.42
CA LYS A 137 -7.16 -17.54 8.16
C LYS A 137 -6.26 -17.14 7.01
N LEU A 138 -5.71 -18.11 6.30
CA LEU A 138 -4.79 -17.86 5.21
C LEU A 138 -5.50 -17.27 3.98
N TRP A 139 -4.84 -16.35 3.33
CA TRP A 139 -5.27 -15.84 2.04
C TRP A 139 -4.97 -16.85 0.94
N SER A 140 -5.96 -17.16 0.12
CA SER A 140 -5.80 -17.95 -1.10
C SER A 140 -6.59 -17.34 -2.25
N VAL A 141 -6.42 -17.88 -3.46
CA VAL A 141 -7.17 -17.42 -4.65
C VAL A 141 -8.67 -17.71 -4.52
N ASP A 142 -9.05 -18.75 -3.78
CA ASP A 142 -10.44 -19.16 -3.56
C ASP A 142 -11.03 -18.51 -2.31
N THR A 143 -10.22 -18.31 -1.29
CA THR A 143 -10.60 -17.68 -0.01
C THR A 143 -9.68 -16.50 0.30
N PRO A 144 -9.89 -15.34 -0.32
CA PRO A 144 -9.00 -14.18 -0.19
C PRO A 144 -9.25 -13.43 1.12
N HIS A 145 -8.96 -14.06 2.26
CA HIS A 145 -9.09 -13.45 3.57
C HIS A 145 -8.13 -12.28 3.73
N LEU A 146 -8.67 -11.10 4.03
CA LEU A 146 -7.88 -9.89 4.26
C LEU A 146 -8.00 -9.46 5.71
N TYR A 147 -6.85 -9.31 6.34
CA TYR A 147 -6.65 -8.64 7.61
C TYR A 147 -6.42 -7.14 7.38
N LYS A 148 -6.49 -6.36 8.46
CA LYS A 148 -6.09 -4.95 8.44
C LYS A 148 -5.08 -4.70 9.55
N ALA A 149 -3.95 -4.10 9.20
CA ALA A 149 -3.03 -3.51 10.17
C ALA A 149 -3.44 -2.05 10.36
N LYS A 150 -3.96 -1.72 11.54
CA LYS A 150 -4.21 -0.34 11.95
C LYS A 150 -3.00 0.15 12.72
N ILE A 151 -2.40 1.23 12.28
CA ILE A 151 -1.26 1.86 12.92
C ILE A 151 -1.71 3.24 13.38
N LEU A 152 -1.52 3.53 14.66
CA LEU A 152 -1.80 4.80 15.31
C LEU A 152 -0.49 5.36 15.84
N LEU A 153 -0.18 6.60 15.47
CA LEU A 153 0.94 7.37 16.01
C LEU A 153 0.37 8.51 16.86
N SER A 154 0.80 8.64 18.10
CA SER A 154 0.30 9.66 19.03
C SER A 154 1.41 10.27 19.87
N SER A 155 1.18 11.49 20.38
CA SER A 155 2.03 12.13 21.38
C SER A 155 1.16 12.55 22.57
N GLY A 156 1.31 11.88 23.70
CA GLY A 156 0.39 11.99 24.82
C GLY A 156 -1.03 11.58 24.40
N HIS A 157 -1.97 12.53 24.46
CA HIS A 157 -3.38 12.32 24.06
C HIS A 157 -3.69 12.78 22.63
N GLU A 158 -2.72 13.36 21.93
CA GLU A 158 -2.89 13.86 20.58
C GLU A 158 -2.56 12.79 19.56
N VAL A 159 -3.48 12.54 18.62
CA VAL A 159 -3.24 11.68 17.46
C VAL A 159 -2.48 12.49 16.42
N LEU A 160 -1.26 12.06 16.11
CA LEU A 160 -0.41 12.69 15.09
C LEU A 160 -0.76 12.15 13.70
N ASP A 161 -0.92 10.82 13.59
CA ASP A 161 -1.27 10.18 12.33
C ASP A 161 -1.89 8.80 12.55
N GLN A 162 -2.63 8.30 11.55
CA GLN A 162 -3.17 6.95 11.55
C GLN A 162 -3.34 6.41 10.14
N ILE A 163 -3.05 5.12 9.97
CA ILE A 163 -3.24 4.42 8.69
C ILE A 163 -3.84 3.04 8.90
N SER A 164 -4.55 2.53 7.90
CA SER A 164 -5.07 1.17 7.89
C SER A 164 -4.71 0.48 6.58
N ILE A 165 -3.89 -0.58 6.66
CA ILE A 165 -3.36 -1.32 5.52
C ILE A 165 -4.02 -2.69 5.45
N PRO A 166 -4.71 -3.05 4.36
CA PRO A 166 -5.19 -4.40 4.15
C PRO A 166 -4.04 -5.32 3.73
N PHE A 167 -3.99 -6.54 4.27
CA PHE A 167 -3.00 -7.53 3.89
C PHE A 167 -3.56 -8.95 4.00
N GLY A 168 -2.94 -9.91 3.30
CA GLY A 168 -3.28 -11.34 3.39
C GLY A 168 -2.13 -12.12 4.03
N ILE A 169 -2.46 -13.00 4.98
CA ILE A 169 -1.51 -13.93 5.59
C ILE A 169 -1.33 -15.12 4.64
N ARG A 170 -0.13 -15.29 4.09
CA ARG A 170 0.15 -16.37 3.14
C ARG A 170 1.64 -16.68 3.09
N THR A 171 1.97 -17.89 2.66
CA THR A 171 3.33 -18.28 2.29
C THR A 171 3.42 -18.45 0.77
N ILE A 172 4.56 -18.06 0.21
CA ILE A 172 4.86 -18.21 -1.21
C ILE A 172 6.22 -18.87 -1.32
N SER A 173 6.29 -19.92 -2.13
CA SER A 173 7.55 -20.55 -2.50
C SER A 173 7.60 -20.84 -4.00
N PHE A 174 8.80 -20.88 -4.53
CA PHE A 174 9.03 -21.22 -5.93
C PHE A 174 10.31 -22.04 -6.07
N SER A 175 10.20 -23.13 -6.79
CA SER A 175 11.36 -23.96 -7.11
C SER A 175 11.28 -24.49 -8.54
N ALA A 176 12.44 -24.82 -9.12
CA ALA A 176 12.49 -25.43 -10.45
C ALA A 176 11.81 -26.79 -10.51
N LYS A 177 11.79 -27.55 -9.40
CA LYS A 177 11.21 -28.88 -9.31
C LYS A 177 9.69 -28.86 -9.08
N GLU A 178 9.20 -27.98 -8.23
CA GLU A 178 7.81 -27.98 -7.75
C GLU A 178 6.99 -26.82 -8.30
N GLY A 179 7.63 -25.86 -8.97
CA GLY A 179 6.98 -24.67 -9.49
C GLY A 179 6.56 -23.70 -8.39
N PHE A 180 5.49 -22.99 -8.62
CA PHE A 180 4.90 -22.02 -7.70
C PHE A 180 3.99 -22.71 -6.69
N LYS A 181 4.19 -22.41 -5.41
CA LYS A 181 3.32 -22.86 -4.32
C LYS A 181 2.78 -21.67 -3.54
N LEU A 182 1.53 -21.74 -3.17
CA LEU A 182 0.83 -20.82 -2.27
C LEU A 182 0.35 -21.64 -1.07
N ASN A 183 0.77 -21.26 0.14
CA ASN A 183 0.46 -22.00 1.38
C ASN A 183 0.82 -23.47 1.26
N ASP A 184 2.01 -23.76 0.73
CA ASP A 184 2.58 -25.09 0.47
C ASP A 184 1.82 -25.94 -0.57
N LEU A 185 0.73 -25.44 -1.11
CA LEU A 185 -0.03 -26.10 -2.17
C LEU A 185 0.44 -25.63 -3.55
N SER A 186 0.69 -26.58 -4.44
CA SER A 186 1.06 -26.29 -5.82
C SER A 186 -0.08 -25.55 -6.53
N LEU A 187 0.21 -24.39 -7.11
CA LEU A 187 -0.76 -23.56 -7.81
C LEU A 187 -0.30 -23.29 -9.23
N LYS A 188 -1.11 -23.72 -10.19
CA LYS A 188 -0.90 -23.36 -11.60
C LYS A 188 -1.46 -21.96 -11.86
N LEU A 189 -0.59 -21.01 -12.19
CA LEU A 189 -1.00 -19.68 -12.58
C LEU A 189 -1.65 -19.69 -13.95
N LYS A 190 -2.91 -19.23 -14.00
CA LYS A 190 -3.72 -19.07 -15.20
C LYS A 190 -4.00 -17.58 -15.36
N GLY A 191 -3.31 -16.92 -16.27
CA GLY A 191 -3.39 -15.49 -16.37
C GLY A 191 -3.00 -14.95 -17.73
N GLY A 192 -3.04 -13.63 -17.84
CA GLY A 192 -2.65 -12.86 -19.01
C GLY A 192 -2.17 -11.48 -18.65
N CYS A 193 -1.68 -10.76 -19.66
CA CYS A 193 -1.33 -9.37 -19.49
C CYS A 193 -2.60 -8.50 -19.49
N VAL A 194 -2.65 -7.53 -18.58
CA VAL A 194 -3.69 -6.52 -18.50
C VAL A 194 -3.03 -5.16 -18.65
N HIS A 195 -3.54 -4.36 -19.58
CA HIS A 195 -3.08 -3.00 -19.82
C HIS A 195 -4.05 -1.99 -19.19
N HIS A 196 -3.65 -0.72 -19.17
CA HIS A 196 -4.40 0.40 -18.60
C HIS A 196 -5.51 0.92 -19.53
N ASP A 197 -6.26 0.01 -20.11
CA ASP A 197 -7.39 0.32 -20.98
C ASP A 197 -8.70 -0.28 -20.44
N ASN A 198 -9.76 0.46 -20.58
CA ASN A 198 -11.09 0.14 -20.08
C ASN A 198 -12.17 0.30 -21.19
N GLY A 199 -11.90 -0.16 -22.39
CA GLY A 199 -12.82 -0.08 -23.52
C GLY A 199 -13.25 1.35 -23.81
N LEU A 200 -14.53 1.68 -23.67
CA LEU A 200 -15.06 3.02 -23.96
C LEU A 200 -14.49 4.12 -23.05
N LEU A 201 -13.93 3.79 -21.90
CA LEU A 201 -13.32 4.75 -20.98
C LEU A 201 -11.88 5.10 -21.37
N GLY A 202 -11.31 4.41 -22.36
CA GLY A 202 -9.92 4.58 -22.74
C GLY A 202 -8.99 4.25 -21.57
N ALA A 203 -8.02 5.11 -21.27
CA ALA A 203 -7.06 4.93 -20.19
C ALA A 203 -7.56 5.41 -18.82
N ALA A 204 -8.77 5.96 -18.71
CA ALA A 204 -9.30 6.42 -17.43
C ALA A 204 -9.46 5.24 -16.44
N SER A 205 -8.76 5.31 -15.33
CA SER A 205 -8.72 4.26 -14.31
C SER A 205 -9.70 4.59 -13.19
N LEU A 206 -10.94 4.13 -13.37
CA LEU A 206 -12.02 4.26 -12.39
C LEU A 206 -12.11 2.95 -11.60
N ASP A 207 -12.17 3.03 -10.27
CA ASP A 207 -12.15 1.86 -9.38
C ASP A 207 -13.16 0.79 -9.78
N ARG A 208 -14.41 1.20 -10.06
CA ARG A 208 -15.45 0.24 -10.43
C ARG A 208 -15.17 -0.44 -11.78
N ALA A 209 -14.53 0.24 -12.71
CA ALA A 209 -14.16 -0.34 -14.01
C ALA A 209 -13.02 -1.35 -13.84
N GLU A 210 -12.02 -1.04 -13.01
CA GLU A 210 -10.93 -1.96 -12.68
C GLU A 210 -11.45 -3.19 -11.93
N MET A 211 -12.31 -3.00 -10.92
CA MET A 211 -12.95 -4.10 -10.20
C MET A 211 -13.72 -5.02 -11.16
N ARG A 212 -14.56 -4.45 -12.05
CA ARG A 212 -15.32 -5.22 -13.04
C ARG A 212 -14.40 -6.05 -13.95
N LYS A 213 -13.27 -5.49 -14.38
CA LYS A 213 -12.27 -6.20 -15.18
C LYS A 213 -11.77 -7.45 -14.47
N ILE A 214 -11.40 -7.32 -13.19
CA ILE A 214 -10.93 -8.44 -12.38
C ILE A 214 -12.05 -9.44 -12.09
N GLU A 215 -13.27 -8.99 -11.80
CA GLU A 215 -14.44 -9.84 -11.62
C GLU A 215 -14.68 -10.74 -12.86
N LEU A 216 -14.62 -10.15 -14.06
CA LEU A 216 -14.80 -10.88 -15.32
C LEU A 216 -13.66 -11.89 -15.57
N LEU A 217 -12.42 -11.51 -15.30
CA LEU A 217 -11.27 -12.41 -15.42
C LEU A 217 -11.44 -13.59 -14.45
N LYS A 218 -11.77 -13.32 -13.19
CA LYS A 218 -11.99 -14.36 -12.19
C LYS A 218 -13.14 -15.30 -12.58
N ALA A 219 -14.26 -14.76 -13.04
CA ALA A 219 -15.41 -15.55 -13.51
C ALA A 219 -15.06 -16.48 -14.69
N ASN A 220 -14.04 -16.13 -15.47
CA ASN A 220 -13.54 -16.95 -16.59
C ASN A 220 -12.34 -17.84 -16.19
N GLY A 221 -12.11 -18.06 -14.90
CA GLY A 221 -11.12 -19.00 -14.38
C GLY A 221 -9.68 -18.49 -14.35
N TYR A 222 -9.47 -17.19 -14.50
CA TYR A 222 -8.16 -16.56 -14.26
C TYR A 222 -7.89 -16.43 -12.76
N ASN A 223 -6.67 -16.73 -12.35
CA ASN A 223 -6.21 -16.55 -10.97
C ASN A 223 -4.92 -15.72 -10.86
N ALA A 224 -4.46 -15.18 -11.98
CA ALA A 224 -3.28 -14.32 -12.03
C ALA A 224 -3.43 -13.27 -13.14
N VAL A 225 -2.85 -12.10 -12.93
CA VAL A 225 -2.69 -11.06 -13.94
C VAL A 225 -1.28 -10.48 -13.88
N ARG A 226 -0.78 -10.01 -15.01
CA ARG A 226 0.43 -9.22 -15.12
C ARG A 226 0.03 -7.83 -15.63
N CYS A 227 0.29 -6.78 -14.84
CA CYS A 227 0.03 -5.38 -15.16
C CYS A 227 1.32 -4.54 -15.12
#